data_0fc43f71fcd28da5156fb2927f7d1ac6
#
_entry.id   0fc43f71fcd28da5156fb2927f7d1ac6
#
_cell.length_a   1.000
_cell.length_b   1.000
_cell.length_c   1.000
_cell.angle_alpha   90.00
_cell.angle_beta   90.00
_cell.angle_gamma   90.00
#
_symmetry.space_group_name_H-M   'P 1'
#
loop_
_entity.id
_entity.type
_entity.pdbx_description
1 polymer ?
#
loop_
_entity_poly.entity_id
_entity_poly.type
_entity_poly.pdbx_seq_one_letter_code
_entity_poly.pdbx_strand_id
1 'polypeptide(L)'
;MSTEKWLKKYAPSLSGKRIAISGSTGGLGNALCRHFATLGAEIIMLDRNRERAIALADRLKKEFPNLKTEYIHLDLEDVYSVKEVAEKLLDFPPDFLILNAGAYHIPLKKCVLGYNNVFQINFASPYYLYFRLVDKIKAKGGKIIAVGSIANSYSETDKEDIDFSSRKKSSLIYGNAKRYLMYSLALSESDAVEIAHPGITFTNITAHYPKLIFAIIKHPMKVIFMKPKKASLGVIRAMKDEHIPFSWTGPRLFDVWGLPKRKRLKRISESEMKRISSVSEEVIERFENL
;
A
#
# COMPACT_ATOMS: atom_id res chain seq x y z
N MET A 1 11.09 12.47 19.11
CA MET A 1 11.04 13.49 18.05
C MET A 1 9.61 13.59 17.54
N SER A 2 9.05 14.80 17.41
CA SER A 2 7.72 15.00 16.83
C SER A 2 7.72 14.67 15.31
N THR A 3 6.54 14.40 14.75
CA THR A 3 6.40 14.10 13.32
C THR A 3 6.86 15.28 12.45
N GLU A 4 6.53 16.50 12.82
CA GLU A 4 6.91 17.72 12.10
C GLU A 4 8.44 17.91 12.07
N LYS A 5 9.11 17.75 13.23
CA LYS A 5 10.57 17.80 13.30
C LYS A 5 11.22 16.70 12.46
N TRP A 6 10.59 15.52 12.41
CA TRP A 6 11.09 14.41 11.61
C TRP A 6 10.95 14.71 10.11
N LEU A 7 9.77 15.17 9.66
CA LEU A 7 9.52 15.55 8.26
C LEU A 7 10.53 16.61 7.79
N LYS A 8 10.69 17.68 8.57
CA LYS A 8 11.64 18.76 8.24
C LYS A 8 13.08 18.26 8.07
N LYS A 9 13.48 17.23 8.83
CA LYS A 9 14.86 16.74 8.84
C LYS A 9 15.13 15.63 7.81
N TYR A 10 14.16 14.74 7.58
CA TYR A 10 14.38 13.48 6.87
C TYR A 10 13.53 13.28 5.62
N ALA A 11 12.41 14.00 5.46
CA ALA A 11 11.59 13.84 4.27
C ALA A 11 12.28 14.42 3.02
N PRO A 12 11.98 13.87 1.82
CA PRO A 12 12.36 14.53 0.58
C PRO A 12 11.55 15.82 0.38
N SER A 13 12.08 16.76 -0.40
CA SER A 13 11.24 17.81 -0.98
C SER A 13 10.32 17.19 -2.02
N LEU A 14 9.02 17.50 -1.96
CA LEU A 14 8.04 17.04 -2.93
C LEU A 14 7.42 18.22 -3.72
N SER A 15 8.02 19.40 -3.62
CA SER A 15 7.58 20.57 -4.38
C SER A 15 7.62 20.28 -5.89
N GLY A 16 6.48 20.48 -6.56
CA GLY A 16 6.31 20.20 -7.98
C GLY A 16 6.25 18.71 -8.35
N LYS A 17 6.22 17.81 -7.36
CA LYS A 17 6.08 16.37 -7.58
C LYS A 17 4.62 15.94 -7.57
N ARG A 18 4.23 15.07 -8.50
CA ARG A 18 2.91 14.46 -8.59
C ARG A 18 2.93 13.09 -7.93
N ILE A 19 2.05 12.87 -6.97
CA ILE A 19 1.96 11.62 -6.21
C ILE A 19 0.59 10.99 -6.40
N ALA A 20 0.54 9.82 -7.02
CA ALA A 20 -0.67 9.00 -7.06
C ALA A 20 -0.71 8.09 -5.82
N ILE A 21 -1.85 8.05 -5.13
CA ILE A 21 -2.04 7.23 -3.94
C ILE A 21 -3.36 6.47 -4.00
N SER A 22 -3.31 5.14 -3.90
CA SER A 22 -4.51 4.33 -3.74
C SER A 22 -4.99 4.33 -2.29
N GLY A 23 -6.32 4.48 -2.09
CA GLY A 23 -6.92 4.48 -0.75
C GLY A 23 -6.57 5.71 0.08
N SER A 24 -6.57 6.89 -0.52
CA SER A 24 -6.26 8.18 0.13
C SER A 24 -7.19 8.48 1.29
N THR A 25 -8.44 8.05 1.23
CA THR A 25 -9.50 8.29 2.23
C THR A 25 -9.41 7.40 3.46
N GLY A 26 -8.58 6.36 3.44
CA GLY A 26 -8.31 5.50 4.60
C GLY A 26 -7.48 6.21 5.68
N GLY A 27 -7.40 5.60 6.88
CA GLY A 27 -6.70 6.23 7.99
C GLY A 27 -5.22 6.54 7.71
N LEU A 28 -4.49 5.60 7.10
CA LEU A 28 -3.09 5.80 6.69
C LEU A 28 -2.98 6.73 5.48
N GLY A 29 -3.83 6.53 4.46
CA GLY A 29 -3.87 7.35 3.26
C GLY A 29 -4.13 8.82 3.54
N ASN A 30 -5.07 9.13 4.43
CA ASN A 30 -5.36 10.50 4.87
C ASN A 30 -4.12 11.17 5.53
N ALA A 31 -3.41 10.42 6.38
CA ALA A 31 -2.18 10.92 6.99
C ALA A 31 -1.06 11.14 5.96
N LEU A 32 -0.95 10.26 4.96
CA LEU A 32 -0.01 10.40 3.85
C LEU A 32 -0.33 11.65 3.01
N CYS A 33 -1.60 11.83 2.60
CA CYS A 33 -2.02 13.00 1.82
C CYS A 33 -1.70 14.31 2.55
N ARG A 34 -1.89 14.38 3.88
CA ARG A 34 -1.51 15.53 4.68
C ARG A 34 0.01 15.76 4.68
N HIS A 35 0.82 14.71 4.77
CA HIS A 35 2.28 14.85 4.67
C HIS A 35 2.72 15.28 3.27
N PHE A 36 2.12 14.73 2.22
CA PHE A 36 2.41 15.14 0.84
C PHE A 36 2.09 16.62 0.63
N ALA A 37 0.92 17.08 1.10
CA ALA A 37 0.55 18.50 1.06
C ALA A 37 1.54 19.38 1.85
N THR A 38 1.95 18.96 3.06
CA THR A 38 2.96 19.66 3.87
C THR A 38 4.31 19.77 3.14
N LEU A 39 4.64 18.78 2.30
CA LEU A 39 5.90 18.72 1.55
C LEU A 39 5.82 19.35 0.16
N GLY A 40 4.66 19.93 -0.21
CA GLY A 40 4.44 20.68 -1.45
C GLY A 40 4.09 19.84 -2.68
N ALA A 41 3.65 18.60 -2.52
CA ALA A 41 3.26 17.75 -3.62
C ALA A 41 1.87 18.06 -4.20
N GLU A 42 1.67 17.74 -5.48
CA GLU A 42 0.36 17.55 -6.09
C GLU A 42 -0.12 16.10 -5.83
N ILE A 43 -1.41 15.89 -5.54
CA ILE A 43 -1.93 14.58 -5.11
C ILE A 43 -2.98 14.07 -6.09
N ILE A 44 -2.75 12.89 -6.66
CA ILE A 44 -3.73 12.12 -7.43
C ILE A 44 -4.34 11.08 -6.50
N MET A 45 -5.61 11.25 -6.16
CA MET A 45 -6.35 10.37 -5.25
C MET A 45 -7.00 9.25 -6.04
N LEU A 46 -6.53 8.01 -5.85
CA LEU A 46 -7.05 6.80 -6.47
C LEU A 46 -7.96 6.09 -5.45
N ASP A 47 -9.25 6.36 -5.49
CA ASP A 47 -10.22 5.87 -4.50
C ASP A 47 -11.50 5.38 -5.15
N ARG A 48 -12.13 4.38 -4.52
CA ARG A 48 -13.42 3.87 -4.94
C ARG A 48 -14.57 4.84 -4.65
N ASN A 49 -14.51 5.56 -3.53
CA ASN A 49 -15.59 6.48 -3.12
C ASN A 49 -15.21 7.92 -3.42
N ARG A 50 -15.85 8.48 -4.45
CA ARG A 50 -15.62 9.85 -4.95
C ARG A 50 -15.93 10.92 -3.90
N GLU A 51 -17.07 10.79 -3.22
CA GLU A 51 -17.52 11.80 -2.24
C GLU A 51 -16.50 11.93 -1.08
N ARG A 52 -15.98 10.80 -0.59
CA ARG A 52 -14.96 10.81 0.46
C ARG A 52 -13.65 11.41 -0.03
N ALA A 53 -13.25 11.14 -1.26
CA ALA A 53 -12.03 11.70 -1.83
C ALA A 53 -12.14 13.22 -1.99
N ILE A 54 -13.26 13.73 -2.54
CA ILE A 54 -13.52 15.17 -2.67
C ILE A 54 -13.57 15.83 -1.28
N ALA A 55 -14.30 15.26 -0.32
CA ALA A 55 -14.36 15.81 1.04
C ALA A 55 -12.98 15.85 1.73
N LEU A 56 -12.08 14.90 1.42
CA LEU A 56 -10.70 14.94 1.89
C LEU A 56 -9.91 16.05 1.20
N ALA A 57 -10.03 16.17 -0.13
CA ALA A 57 -9.38 17.20 -0.91
C ALA A 57 -9.75 18.61 -0.41
N ASP A 58 -11.05 18.86 -0.18
CA ASP A 58 -11.54 20.16 0.31
C ASP A 58 -11.02 20.49 1.70
N ARG A 59 -10.94 19.49 2.60
CA ARG A 59 -10.34 19.69 3.92
C ARG A 59 -8.85 20.01 3.84
N LEU A 60 -8.12 19.34 2.95
CA LEU A 60 -6.69 19.59 2.76
C LEU A 60 -6.46 20.96 2.12
N LYS A 61 -7.26 21.38 1.15
CA LYS A 61 -7.15 22.71 0.52
C LYS A 61 -7.42 23.87 1.49
N LYS A 62 -8.29 23.68 2.51
CA LYS A 62 -8.48 24.67 3.58
C LYS A 62 -7.21 24.89 4.40
N GLU A 63 -6.38 23.84 4.60
CA GLU A 63 -5.12 23.94 5.35
C GLU A 63 -3.93 24.29 4.45
N PHE A 64 -4.00 23.91 3.18
CA PHE A 64 -2.97 24.10 2.15
C PHE A 64 -3.60 24.74 0.90
N PRO A 65 -3.80 26.06 0.88
CA PRO A 65 -4.58 26.74 -0.19
C PRO A 65 -4.05 26.51 -1.61
N ASN A 66 -2.74 26.28 -1.77
CA ASN A 66 -2.10 26.06 -3.08
C ASN A 66 -2.05 24.56 -3.47
N LEU A 67 -2.64 23.67 -2.68
CA LEU A 67 -2.64 22.24 -2.95
C LEU A 67 -3.45 21.92 -4.20
N LYS A 68 -2.80 21.28 -5.17
CA LYS A 68 -3.47 20.69 -6.33
C LYS A 68 -3.83 19.24 -6.02
N THR A 69 -5.08 18.89 -6.30
CA THR A 69 -5.59 17.53 -6.15
C THR A 69 -6.37 17.12 -7.38
N GLU A 70 -6.20 15.86 -7.77
CA GLU A 70 -6.95 15.20 -8.83
C GLU A 70 -7.60 13.94 -8.23
N TYR A 71 -8.79 13.58 -8.72
CA TYR A 71 -9.45 12.32 -8.37
C TYR A 71 -9.57 11.44 -9.61
N ILE A 72 -9.15 10.19 -9.47
CA ILE A 72 -9.38 9.13 -10.45
C ILE A 72 -10.07 7.97 -9.72
N HIS A 73 -11.17 7.47 -10.28
CA HIS A 73 -11.85 6.32 -9.72
C HIS A 73 -10.98 5.07 -9.81
N LEU A 74 -10.79 4.38 -8.69
CA LEU A 74 -10.09 3.10 -8.62
C LEU A 74 -10.83 2.14 -7.69
N ASP A 75 -11.39 1.09 -8.24
CA ASP A 75 -11.83 -0.10 -7.49
C ASP A 75 -10.87 -1.26 -7.78
N LEU A 76 -10.11 -1.69 -6.78
CA LEU A 76 -9.15 -2.78 -6.92
C LEU A 76 -9.81 -4.17 -7.05
N GLU A 77 -11.12 -4.28 -6.83
CA GLU A 77 -11.89 -5.49 -7.12
C GLU A 77 -12.34 -5.54 -8.59
N ASP A 78 -12.37 -4.41 -9.26
CA ASP A 78 -12.78 -4.28 -10.66
C ASP A 78 -11.55 -4.19 -11.57
N VAL A 79 -11.34 -5.23 -12.37
CA VAL A 79 -10.24 -5.33 -13.33
C VAL A 79 -10.25 -4.18 -14.33
N TYR A 80 -11.42 -3.81 -14.83
CA TYR A 80 -11.54 -2.75 -15.83
C TYR A 80 -11.20 -1.38 -15.25
N SER A 81 -11.62 -1.11 -14.00
CA SER A 81 -11.20 0.09 -13.27
C SER A 81 -9.68 0.16 -13.08
N VAL A 82 -9.05 -0.99 -12.76
CA VAL A 82 -7.58 -1.07 -12.60
C VAL A 82 -6.85 -0.80 -13.91
N LYS A 83 -7.30 -1.40 -15.01
CA LYS A 83 -6.74 -1.18 -16.35
C LYS A 83 -6.89 0.27 -16.80
N GLU A 84 -8.08 0.85 -16.64
CA GLU A 84 -8.33 2.26 -16.97
C GLU A 84 -7.41 3.21 -16.21
N VAL A 85 -7.20 2.97 -14.91
CA VAL A 85 -6.28 3.78 -14.10
C VAL A 85 -4.84 3.59 -14.58
N ALA A 86 -4.42 2.37 -14.92
CA ALA A 86 -3.08 2.12 -15.46
C ALA A 86 -2.86 2.93 -16.74
N GLU A 87 -3.78 2.92 -17.71
CA GLU A 87 -3.68 3.68 -18.95
C GLU A 87 -3.62 5.20 -18.69
N LYS A 88 -4.53 5.74 -17.86
CA LYS A 88 -4.51 7.17 -17.50
C LYS A 88 -3.19 7.60 -16.88
N LEU A 89 -2.60 6.75 -16.04
CA LEU A 89 -1.32 7.07 -15.42
C LEU A 89 -0.13 6.81 -16.35
N LEU A 90 -0.26 6.00 -17.40
CA LEU A 90 0.75 5.85 -18.46
C LEU A 90 0.84 7.11 -19.32
N ASP A 91 -0.29 7.75 -19.63
CA ASP A 91 -0.34 9.00 -20.40
C ASP A 91 0.31 10.16 -19.65
N PHE A 92 0.09 10.23 -18.34
CA PHE A 92 0.62 11.29 -17.45
C PHE A 92 1.23 10.68 -16.19
N PRO A 93 2.41 10.05 -16.28
CA PRO A 93 2.99 9.31 -15.16
C PRO A 93 3.25 10.21 -13.95
N PRO A 94 2.85 9.78 -12.73
CA PRO A 94 3.24 10.45 -11.49
C PRO A 94 4.75 10.29 -11.24
N ASP A 95 5.31 11.15 -10.38
CA ASP A 95 6.67 10.95 -9.86
C ASP A 95 6.71 9.82 -8.82
N PHE A 96 5.63 9.65 -8.07
CA PHE A 96 5.51 8.56 -7.10
C PHE A 96 4.13 7.91 -7.19
N LEU A 97 4.11 6.57 -7.12
CA LEU A 97 2.88 5.80 -6.95
C LEU A 97 2.91 5.10 -5.58
N ILE A 98 1.90 5.37 -4.76
CA ILE A 98 1.76 4.76 -3.43
C ILE A 98 0.65 3.72 -3.47
N LEU A 99 1.02 2.45 -3.49
CA LEU A 99 0.11 1.30 -3.41
C LEU A 99 -0.28 1.07 -1.95
N ASN A 100 -1.20 1.92 -1.45
CA ASN A 100 -1.59 1.96 -0.04
C ASN A 100 -2.92 1.27 0.24
N ALA A 101 -3.85 1.24 -0.71
CA ALA A 101 -5.14 0.58 -0.51
C ALA A 101 -4.98 -0.89 -0.14
N GLY A 102 -5.89 -1.37 0.70
CA GLY A 102 -5.93 -2.77 1.12
C GLY A 102 -7.20 -3.07 1.91
N ALA A 103 -7.61 -4.33 1.92
CA ALA A 103 -8.77 -4.81 2.64
C ALA A 103 -8.40 -5.98 3.57
N TYR A 104 -8.98 -5.99 4.75
CA TYR A 104 -8.81 -7.02 5.76
C TYR A 104 -10.16 -7.38 6.37
N HIS A 105 -10.38 -8.68 6.60
CA HIS A 105 -11.57 -9.18 7.28
C HIS A 105 -12.88 -8.71 6.63
N ILE A 106 -12.93 -8.78 5.30
CA ILE A 106 -14.16 -8.57 4.51
C ILE A 106 -14.75 -9.92 4.10
N PRO A 107 -16.07 -10.00 3.80
CA PRO A 107 -16.66 -11.20 3.23
C PRO A 107 -15.93 -11.60 1.95
N LEU A 108 -15.51 -12.88 1.88
CA LEU A 108 -14.85 -13.39 0.69
C LEU A 108 -15.85 -13.52 -0.45
N LYS A 109 -15.45 -13.07 -1.62
CA LYS A 109 -16.13 -13.31 -2.89
C LYS A 109 -15.11 -13.57 -3.99
N LYS A 110 -15.46 -14.38 -4.98
CA LYS A 110 -14.63 -14.61 -6.15
C LYS A 110 -14.73 -13.41 -7.10
N CYS A 111 -13.59 -12.93 -7.57
CA CYS A 111 -13.50 -11.85 -8.56
C CYS A 111 -13.34 -12.41 -10.00
N VAL A 112 -13.43 -11.54 -10.99
CA VAL A 112 -13.36 -11.90 -12.43
C VAL A 112 -12.04 -12.61 -12.78
N LEU A 113 -10.91 -12.20 -12.17
CA LEU A 113 -9.62 -12.88 -12.34
C LEU A 113 -9.58 -14.31 -11.76
N GLY A 114 -10.64 -14.77 -11.08
CA GLY A 114 -10.69 -16.08 -10.47
C GLY A 114 -10.15 -16.16 -9.05
N TYR A 115 -9.52 -15.11 -8.53
CA TYR A 115 -9.05 -14.98 -7.14
C TYR A 115 -10.15 -14.46 -6.21
N ASN A 116 -9.99 -14.67 -4.90
CA ASN A 116 -10.84 -13.97 -3.94
C ASN A 116 -10.48 -12.46 -3.87
N ASN A 117 -11.43 -11.67 -3.43
CA ASN A 117 -11.30 -10.20 -3.38
C ASN A 117 -10.21 -9.71 -2.44
N VAL A 118 -9.87 -10.44 -1.36
CA VAL A 118 -8.77 -10.06 -0.47
C VAL A 118 -7.43 -10.19 -1.18
N PHE A 119 -7.23 -11.28 -1.92
CA PHE A 119 -6.02 -11.50 -2.72
C PHE A 119 -5.94 -10.49 -3.87
N GLN A 120 -7.04 -10.27 -4.58
CA GLN A 120 -7.08 -9.30 -5.68
C GLN A 120 -6.76 -7.88 -5.21
N ILE A 121 -7.41 -7.38 -4.16
CA ILE A 121 -7.20 -6.01 -3.63
C ILE A 121 -5.78 -5.83 -3.06
N ASN A 122 -5.23 -6.84 -2.37
CA ASN A 122 -3.97 -6.68 -1.64
C ASN A 122 -2.73 -7.12 -2.42
N PHE A 123 -2.91 -7.86 -3.52
CA PHE A 123 -1.80 -8.32 -4.36
C PHE A 123 -2.05 -8.12 -5.86
N ALA A 124 -3.03 -8.81 -6.48
CA ALA A 124 -3.12 -8.89 -7.93
C ALA A 124 -3.26 -7.51 -8.60
N SER A 125 -4.21 -6.70 -8.17
CA SER A 125 -4.43 -5.36 -8.75
C SER A 125 -3.30 -4.37 -8.45
N PRO A 126 -2.76 -4.27 -7.21
CA PRO A 126 -1.57 -3.46 -6.95
C PRO A 126 -0.34 -3.91 -7.74
N TYR A 127 -0.15 -5.22 -7.91
CA TYR A 127 0.98 -5.75 -8.68
C TYR A 127 0.85 -5.44 -10.18
N TYR A 128 -0.36 -5.52 -10.74
CA TYR A 128 -0.61 -5.09 -12.12
C TYR A 128 -0.32 -3.59 -12.32
N LEU A 129 -0.77 -2.72 -11.43
CA LEU A 129 -0.43 -1.29 -11.48
C LEU A 129 1.09 -1.05 -11.40
N TYR A 130 1.79 -1.79 -10.54
CA TYR A 130 3.25 -1.77 -10.50
C TYR A 130 3.83 -2.17 -11.86
N PHE A 131 3.46 -3.32 -12.38
CA PHE A 131 3.98 -3.86 -13.64
C PHE A 131 3.81 -2.87 -14.82
N ARG A 132 2.62 -2.28 -14.94
CA ARG A 132 2.32 -1.34 -16.03
C ARG A 132 3.09 0.00 -15.92
N LEU A 133 3.41 0.45 -14.72
CA LEU A 133 3.86 1.83 -14.47
C LEU A 133 5.32 1.96 -14.08
N VAL A 134 5.99 0.88 -13.69
CA VAL A 134 7.33 0.94 -13.08
C VAL A 134 8.36 1.58 -14.00
N ASP A 135 8.40 1.23 -15.28
CA ASP A 135 9.38 1.77 -16.22
C ASP A 135 9.17 3.26 -16.49
N LYS A 136 7.91 3.70 -16.64
CA LYS A 136 7.58 5.10 -16.87
C LYS A 136 7.92 5.96 -15.65
N ILE A 137 7.64 5.46 -14.45
CA ILE A 137 7.97 6.14 -13.19
C ILE A 137 9.48 6.17 -12.97
N LYS A 138 10.19 5.06 -13.23
CA LYS A 138 11.65 4.96 -13.17
C LYS A 138 12.32 5.95 -14.11
N ALA A 139 11.85 6.05 -15.35
CA ALA A 139 12.37 6.98 -16.37
C ALA A 139 12.30 8.46 -15.92
N LYS A 140 11.38 8.80 -15.00
CA LYS A 140 11.28 10.13 -14.37
C LYS A 140 12.12 10.27 -13.10
N GLY A 141 12.91 9.27 -12.73
CA GLY A 141 13.62 9.20 -11.46
C GLY A 141 12.68 9.08 -10.25
N GLY A 142 11.46 8.57 -10.47
CA GLY A 142 10.45 8.36 -9.47
C GLY A 142 10.51 6.97 -8.84
N LYS A 143 9.53 6.68 -7.94
CA LYS A 143 9.43 5.37 -7.28
C LYS A 143 7.99 4.92 -7.06
N ILE A 144 7.80 3.62 -7.01
CA ILE A 144 6.58 2.96 -6.54
C ILE A 144 6.82 2.48 -5.11
N ILE A 145 5.96 2.88 -4.18
CA ILE A 145 6.04 2.46 -2.78
C ILE A 145 4.82 1.60 -2.44
N ALA A 146 5.04 0.32 -2.16
CA ALA A 146 3.99 -0.59 -1.74
C ALA A 146 3.87 -0.65 -0.22
N VAL A 147 2.63 -0.53 0.28
CA VAL A 147 2.35 -0.69 1.71
C VAL A 147 2.22 -2.19 2.03
N GLY A 148 3.30 -2.71 2.59
CA GLY A 148 3.41 -4.07 3.11
C GLY A 148 2.80 -4.23 4.49
N SER A 149 2.88 -5.45 5.02
CA SER A 149 2.37 -5.79 6.35
C SER A 149 3.23 -6.85 7.04
N ILE A 150 3.39 -6.74 8.35
CA ILE A 150 3.97 -7.80 9.19
C ILE A 150 3.21 -9.13 9.04
N ALA A 151 1.96 -9.09 8.58
CA ALA A 151 1.15 -10.29 8.34
C ALA A 151 1.79 -11.27 7.37
N ASN A 152 2.67 -10.81 6.47
CA ASN A 152 3.44 -11.68 5.59
C ASN A 152 4.30 -12.71 6.34
N SER A 153 4.76 -12.40 7.55
CA SER A 153 5.72 -13.24 8.29
C SER A 153 5.08 -14.41 9.03
N TYR A 154 3.76 -14.39 9.23
CA TYR A 154 3.00 -15.50 9.85
C TYR A 154 1.96 -16.11 8.90
N SER A 155 2.13 -15.87 7.62
CA SER A 155 1.43 -16.57 6.55
C SER A 155 2.44 -17.21 5.61
N GLU A 156 1.94 -17.99 4.68
CA GLU A 156 2.71 -18.77 3.71
C GLU A 156 2.10 -18.66 2.32
N THR A 157 2.73 -19.29 1.33
CA THR A 157 2.15 -19.51 0.01
C THR A 157 1.82 -20.99 -0.13
N ASP A 158 0.71 -21.30 -0.77
CA ASP A 158 0.25 -22.67 -1.02
C ASP A 158 0.13 -22.89 -2.53
N LYS A 159 0.46 -24.09 -3.00
CA LYS A 159 0.39 -24.44 -4.42
C LYS A 159 -1.04 -24.77 -4.85
N GLU A 160 -1.79 -25.43 -3.97
CA GLU A 160 -3.15 -25.90 -4.25
C GLU A 160 -4.22 -24.84 -3.93
N ASP A 161 -3.90 -23.89 -3.02
CA ASP A 161 -4.81 -22.84 -2.55
C ASP A 161 -4.07 -21.49 -2.60
N ILE A 162 -3.80 -21.00 -3.83
CA ILE A 162 -2.96 -19.83 -4.10
C ILE A 162 -3.41 -18.59 -3.32
N ASP A 163 -4.71 -18.32 -3.30
CA ASP A 163 -5.30 -17.12 -2.71
C ASP A 163 -5.91 -17.36 -1.32
N PHE A 164 -5.72 -18.55 -0.77
CA PHE A 164 -6.28 -18.98 0.52
C PHE A 164 -7.82 -18.91 0.59
N SER A 165 -8.49 -19.15 -0.53
CA SER A 165 -9.96 -19.19 -0.59
C SER A 165 -10.58 -20.30 0.29
N SER A 166 -9.87 -21.41 0.51
CA SER A 166 -10.31 -22.49 1.39
C SER A 166 -10.12 -22.18 2.88
N ARG A 167 -9.36 -21.17 3.24
CA ARG A 167 -9.00 -20.85 4.63
C ARG A 167 -10.08 -19.99 5.29
N LYS A 168 -10.33 -20.23 6.58
CA LYS A 168 -11.33 -19.49 7.38
C LYS A 168 -10.73 -18.27 8.11
N LYS A 169 -9.43 -18.28 8.36
CA LYS A 169 -8.76 -17.28 9.21
C LYS A 169 -8.33 -16.08 8.38
N SER A 170 -9.05 -14.96 8.49
CA SER A 170 -8.81 -13.73 7.74
C SER A 170 -7.36 -13.22 7.81
N SER A 171 -6.67 -13.43 8.95
CA SER A 171 -5.27 -13.02 9.09
C SER A 171 -4.32 -13.81 8.20
N LEU A 172 -4.60 -15.11 7.94
CA LEU A 172 -3.82 -15.92 7.02
C LEU A 172 -4.07 -15.53 5.57
N ILE A 173 -5.33 -15.31 5.19
CA ILE A 173 -5.74 -14.90 3.84
C ILE A 173 -5.08 -13.55 3.48
N TYR A 174 -5.22 -12.58 4.36
CA TYR A 174 -4.58 -11.27 4.19
C TYR A 174 -3.04 -11.36 4.19
N GLY A 175 -2.49 -12.15 5.11
CA GLY A 175 -1.05 -12.36 5.22
C GLY A 175 -0.45 -12.99 3.96
N ASN A 176 -1.15 -13.96 3.37
CA ASN A 176 -0.81 -14.60 2.10
C ASN A 176 -0.75 -13.55 0.97
N ALA A 177 -1.81 -12.75 0.77
CA ALA A 177 -1.82 -11.71 -0.26
C ALA A 177 -0.70 -10.67 -0.06
N LYS A 178 -0.43 -10.25 1.19
CA LYS A 178 0.68 -9.34 1.49
C LYS A 178 2.05 -10.01 1.30
N ARG A 179 2.15 -11.31 1.51
CA ARG A 179 3.36 -12.07 1.22
C ARG A 179 3.64 -12.11 -0.28
N TYR A 180 2.64 -12.43 -1.10
CA TYR A 180 2.77 -12.34 -2.55
C TYR A 180 3.21 -10.93 -2.98
N LEU A 181 2.51 -9.87 -2.58
CA LEU A 181 2.87 -8.50 -2.96
C LEU A 181 4.32 -8.16 -2.61
N MET A 182 4.71 -8.38 -1.35
CA MET A 182 6.03 -7.95 -0.86
C MET A 182 7.16 -8.73 -1.53
N TYR A 183 7.00 -10.04 -1.71
CA TYR A 183 8.07 -10.84 -2.31
C TYR A 183 8.09 -10.74 -3.83
N SER A 184 6.96 -10.59 -4.53
CA SER A 184 6.95 -10.29 -5.98
C SER A 184 7.72 -8.99 -6.28
N LEU A 185 7.50 -7.94 -5.47
CA LEU A 185 8.21 -6.68 -5.62
C LEU A 185 9.69 -6.80 -5.23
N ALA A 186 10.02 -7.61 -4.22
CA ALA A 186 11.41 -7.82 -3.80
C ALA A 186 12.20 -8.70 -4.80
N LEU A 187 11.52 -9.53 -5.57
CA LEU A 187 12.09 -10.36 -6.64
C LEU A 187 12.22 -9.57 -7.95
N SER A 188 11.57 -8.41 -8.05
CA SER A 188 11.70 -7.57 -9.26
C SER A 188 13.10 -6.98 -9.34
N GLU A 189 13.60 -6.85 -10.56
CA GLU A 189 14.91 -6.25 -10.83
C GLU A 189 14.91 -4.71 -10.79
N SER A 190 13.74 -4.10 -10.52
CA SER A 190 13.59 -2.66 -10.54
C SER A 190 14.07 -2.01 -9.23
N ASP A 191 14.99 -1.08 -9.35
CA ASP A 191 15.43 -0.21 -8.24
C ASP A 191 14.45 0.95 -7.94
N ALA A 192 13.41 1.08 -8.76
CA ALA A 192 12.35 2.07 -8.59
C ALA A 192 11.17 1.59 -7.73
N VAL A 193 11.31 0.47 -7.01
CA VAL A 193 10.27 -0.05 -6.12
C VAL A 193 10.77 -0.18 -4.69
N GLU A 194 9.93 0.22 -3.75
CA GLU A 194 10.22 0.15 -2.31
C GLU A 194 9.02 -0.42 -1.55
N ILE A 195 9.29 -1.10 -0.47
CA ILE A 195 8.27 -1.65 0.42
C ILE A 195 8.31 -0.91 1.76
N ALA A 196 7.16 -0.42 2.20
CA ALA A 196 7.03 0.25 3.49
C ALA A 196 5.94 -0.40 4.34
N HIS A 197 6.23 -0.62 5.63
CA HIS A 197 5.25 -1.14 6.59
C HIS A 197 4.92 -0.08 7.64
N PRO A 198 3.64 0.25 7.84
CA PRO A 198 3.23 1.32 8.76
C PRO A 198 3.29 0.93 10.24
N GLY A 199 3.59 -0.32 10.56
CA GLY A 199 3.38 -0.87 11.90
C GLY A 199 1.92 -1.28 12.13
N ILE A 200 1.57 -1.55 13.38
CA ILE A 200 0.19 -1.82 13.75
C ILE A 200 -0.48 -0.47 14.02
N THR A 201 -1.41 -0.08 13.15
CA THR A 201 -2.10 1.21 13.21
C THR A 201 -3.56 1.03 13.56
N PHE A 202 -4.09 1.95 14.35
CA PHE A 202 -5.51 2.05 14.59
C PHE A 202 -6.18 2.69 13.36
N THR A 203 -6.61 1.85 12.44
CA THR A 203 -7.31 2.25 11.20
C THR A 203 -8.64 1.51 11.11
N ASN A 204 -9.42 1.75 10.07
CA ASN A 204 -10.68 1.06 9.82
C ASN A 204 -10.54 -0.48 9.74
N ILE A 205 -9.34 -1.01 9.57
CA ILE A 205 -9.02 -2.44 9.67
C ILE A 205 -9.44 -3.03 11.02
N THR A 206 -9.41 -2.23 12.09
CA THR A 206 -9.81 -2.64 13.45
C THR A 206 -11.30 -2.44 13.75
N ALA A 207 -12.05 -1.81 12.85
CA ALA A 207 -13.49 -1.52 13.05
C ALA A 207 -14.40 -2.76 12.96
N HIS A 208 -13.88 -3.90 12.53
CA HIS A 208 -14.63 -5.15 12.35
C HIS A 208 -14.71 -6.04 13.62
N TYR A 209 -14.16 -5.58 14.75
CA TYR A 209 -14.38 -6.30 16.01
C TYR A 209 -15.82 -6.10 16.54
N PRO A 210 -16.44 -7.13 17.15
CA PRO A 210 -17.74 -6.97 17.80
C PRO A 210 -17.75 -5.77 18.74
N LYS A 211 -18.83 -4.96 18.73
CA LYS A 211 -18.90 -3.67 19.45
C LYS A 211 -18.51 -3.76 20.92
N LEU A 212 -18.89 -4.87 21.60
CA LEU A 212 -18.57 -5.09 23.01
C LEU A 212 -17.07 -5.31 23.23
N ILE A 213 -16.45 -6.17 22.40
CA ILE A 213 -15.01 -6.44 22.46
C ILE A 213 -14.24 -5.17 22.12
N PHE A 214 -14.69 -4.43 21.08
CA PHE A 214 -14.08 -3.18 20.68
C PHE A 214 -14.10 -2.12 21.80
N ALA A 215 -15.19 -2.03 22.56
CA ALA A 215 -15.31 -1.09 23.67
C ALA A 215 -14.28 -1.38 24.78
N ILE A 216 -14.00 -2.64 25.08
CA ILE A 216 -13.05 -3.07 26.11
C ILE A 216 -11.59 -2.86 25.64
N ILE A 217 -11.28 -3.24 24.37
CA ILE A 217 -9.91 -3.19 23.86
C ILE A 217 -9.53 -1.81 23.30
N LYS A 218 -10.48 -0.92 23.05
CA LYS A 218 -10.27 0.40 22.44
C LYS A 218 -9.27 1.27 23.22
N HIS A 219 -9.31 1.25 24.56
CA HIS A 219 -8.40 2.04 25.38
C HIS A 219 -6.96 1.51 25.36
N PRO A 220 -6.66 0.24 25.65
CA PRO A 220 -5.32 -0.30 25.50
C PRO A 220 -4.82 -0.27 24.06
N MET A 221 -5.69 -0.48 23.06
CA MET A 221 -5.31 -0.38 21.65
C MET A 221 -4.83 1.03 21.25
N LYS A 222 -5.41 2.10 21.80
CA LYS A 222 -4.94 3.48 21.54
C LYS A 222 -3.51 3.73 22.03
N VAL A 223 -3.07 3.02 23.05
CA VAL A 223 -1.69 3.10 23.58
C VAL A 223 -0.76 2.18 22.78
N ILE A 224 -1.25 1.01 22.37
CA ILE A 224 -0.48 -0.02 21.67
C ILE A 224 -0.29 0.31 20.18
N PHE A 225 -1.28 0.92 19.52
CA PHE A 225 -1.22 1.20 18.09
C PHE A 225 -0.63 2.57 17.78
N MET A 226 0.20 2.61 16.75
CA MET A 226 0.74 3.89 16.27
C MET A 226 -0.35 4.75 15.66
N LYS A 227 -0.30 6.06 15.96
CA LYS A 227 -1.16 7.03 15.25
C LYS A 227 -0.81 7.05 13.75
N PRO A 228 -1.80 7.11 12.84
CA PRO A 228 -1.56 7.11 11.40
C PRO A 228 -0.52 8.15 10.93
N LYS A 229 -0.52 9.35 11.55
CA LYS A 229 0.45 10.41 11.29
C LYS A 229 1.91 10.00 11.53
N LYS A 230 2.17 9.10 12.49
CA LYS A 230 3.52 8.59 12.75
C LYS A 230 3.81 7.32 11.95
N ALA A 231 2.82 6.50 11.75
CA ALA A 231 2.91 5.26 10.99
C ALA A 231 3.24 5.50 9.50
N SER A 232 2.72 6.60 8.93
CA SER A 232 2.97 6.99 7.53
C SER A 232 4.41 7.43 7.25
N LEU A 233 5.21 7.72 8.27
CA LEU A 233 6.62 8.14 8.09
C LEU A 233 7.48 7.06 7.41
N GLY A 234 7.11 5.78 7.53
CA GLY A 234 7.78 4.69 6.82
C GLY A 234 7.70 4.83 5.31
N VAL A 235 6.53 5.19 4.80
CA VAL A 235 6.28 5.44 3.37
C VAL A 235 7.09 6.67 2.91
N ILE A 236 7.04 7.77 3.67
CA ILE A 236 7.79 9.00 3.34
C ILE A 236 9.30 8.72 3.29
N ARG A 237 9.81 7.89 4.20
CA ARG A 237 11.22 7.50 4.21
C ARG A 237 11.57 6.66 2.98
N ALA A 238 10.75 5.69 2.62
CA ALA A 238 10.96 4.83 1.46
C ALA A 238 11.03 5.62 0.14
N MET A 239 10.31 6.76 0.04
CA MET A 239 10.41 7.64 -1.13
C MET A 239 11.80 8.24 -1.33
N LYS A 240 12.57 8.42 -0.25
CA LYS A 240 13.91 9.05 -0.26
C LYS A 240 15.06 8.06 -0.26
N ASP A 241 14.91 6.95 0.47
CA ASP A 241 16.00 5.99 0.69
C ASP A 241 16.44 5.36 -0.64
N GLU A 242 17.74 5.11 -0.80
CA GLU A 242 18.26 4.33 -1.92
C GLU A 242 17.70 2.91 -1.89
N HIS A 243 17.54 2.31 -3.08
CA HIS A 243 17.04 0.95 -3.18
C HIS A 243 18.05 -0.05 -2.59
N ILE A 244 17.55 -0.96 -1.78
CA ILE A 244 18.30 -2.14 -1.30
C ILE A 244 17.43 -3.37 -1.56
N PRO A 245 17.88 -4.32 -2.39
CA PRO A 245 17.14 -5.54 -2.68
C PRO A 245 16.74 -6.30 -1.42
N PHE A 246 15.59 -6.95 -1.44
CA PHE A 246 15.07 -7.74 -0.32
C PHE A 246 15.04 -6.98 1.01
N SER A 247 14.67 -5.70 0.95
CA SER A 247 14.51 -4.87 2.14
C SER A 247 13.13 -4.21 2.20
N TRP A 248 12.78 -3.73 3.38
CA TRP A 248 11.59 -2.95 3.62
C TRP A 248 11.82 -1.90 4.70
N THR A 249 11.03 -0.84 4.70
CA THR A 249 11.10 0.23 5.70
C THR A 249 9.91 0.11 6.64
N GLY A 250 10.17 -0.10 7.93
CA GLY A 250 9.13 -0.24 8.94
C GLY A 250 9.53 0.36 10.29
N PRO A 251 8.66 0.33 11.31
CA PRO A 251 8.96 0.81 12.65
C PRO A 251 10.15 0.10 13.25
N ARG A 252 10.99 0.85 14.00
CA ARG A 252 12.25 0.33 14.55
C ARG A 252 12.05 -0.80 15.56
N LEU A 253 11.03 -0.69 16.42
CA LEU A 253 10.80 -1.60 17.55
C LEU A 253 9.75 -2.63 17.18
N PHE A 254 10.16 -3.89 17.06
CA PHE A 254 9.31 -5.08 16.82
C PHE A 254 8.37 -4.96 15.63
N ASP A 255 8.70 -4.15 14.62
CA ASP A 255 7.84 -3.83 13.49
C ASP A 255 6.46 -3.22 13.86
N VAL A 256 6.32 -2.76 15.09
CA VAL A 256 5.08 -2.21 15.66
C VAL A 256 5.22 -0.72 15.96
N TRP A 257 6.34 -0.29 16.57
CA TRP A 257 6.51 1.08 17.06
C TRP A 257 7.81 1.74 16.65
N GLY A 258 7.81 3.04 16.79
CA GLY A 258 9.02 3.86 16.67
C GLY A 258 9.13 4.59 15.35
N LEU A 259 10.30 5.17 15.13
CA LEU A 259 10.64 5.84 13.90
C LEU A 259 10.97 4.80 12.81
N PRO A 260 10.80 5.13 11.53
CA PRO A 260 11.08 4.18 10.46
C PRO A 260 12.56 3.81 10.41
N LYS A 261 12.81 2.53 10.19
CA LYS A 261 14.13 1.95 9.96
C LYS A 261 14.05 0.96 8.80
N ARG A 262 15.05 0.95 7.93
CA ARG A 262 15.18 -0.08 6.91
C ARG A 262 15.62 -1.41 7.54
N LYS A 263 15.03 -2.49 7.05
CA LYS A 263 15.25 -3.86 7.52
C LYS A 263 15.29 -4.80 6.32
N ARG A 264 15.92 -5.95 6.48
CA ARG A 264 15.88 -7.01 5.48
C ARG A 264 14.57 -7.78 5.57
N LEU A 265 14.03 -8.19 4.43
CA LEU A 265 12.98 -9.19 4.37
C LEU A 265 13.54 -10.55 4.81
N LYS A 266 12.70 -11.36 5.43
CA LYS A 266 13.06 -12.72 5.81
C LYS A 266 13.33 -13.54 4.52
N ARG A 267 14.39 -14.33 4.53
CA ARG A 267 14.65 -15.26 3.42
C ARG A 267 13.52 -16.30 3.32
N ILE A 268 13.13 -16.60 2.11
CA ILE A 268 12.18 -17.67 1.76
C ILE A 268 12.90 -18.72 0.94
N SER A 269 12.32 -19.91 0.83
CA SER A 269 12.89 -21.00 0.04
C SER A 269 12.90 -20.67 -1.45
N GLU A 270 13.78 -21.29 -2.20
CA GLU A 270 13.82 -21.16 -3.66
C GLU A 270 12.52 -21.65 -4.31
N SER A 271 11.93 -22.71 -3.80
CA SER A 271 10.63 -23.20 -4.26
C SER A 271 9.51 -22.22 -4.05
N GLU A 272 9.53 -21.48 -2.94
CA GLU A 272 8.56 -20.41 -2.69
C GLU A 272 8.82 -19.18 -3.58
N MET A 273 10.07 -18.81 -3.83
CA MET A 273 10.40 -17.74 -4.78
C MET A 273 9.88 -18.05 -6.17
N LYS A 274 10.13 -19.26 -6.70
CA LYS A 274 9.60 -19.72 -8.00
C LYS A 274 8.08 -19.67 -8.07
N ARG A 275 7.40 -20.10 -7.00
CA ARG A 275 5.93 -20.05 -6.92
C ARG A 275 5.42 -18.61 -6.97
N ILE A 276 6.02 -17.72 -6.22
CA ILE A 276 5.62 -16.31 -6.20
C ILE A 276 5.83 -15.68 -7.58
N SER A 277 6.96 -15.93 -8.25
CA SER A 277 7.20 -15.45 -9.61
C SER A 277 6.16 -15.98 -10.59
N SER A 278 5.90 -17.28 -10.59
CA SER A 278 4.91 -17.91 -11.48
C SER A 278 3.51 -17.34 -11.28
N VAL A 279 3.07 -17.15 -10.02
CA VAL A 279 1.75 -16.54 -9.74
C VAL A 279 1.72 -15.07 -10.14
N SER A 280 2.84 -14.36 -10.04
CA SER A 280 2.94 -12.96 -10.48
C SER A 280 2.80 -12.84 -11.99
N GLU A 281 3.41 -13.73 -12.75
CA GLU A 281 3.27 -13.83 -14.22
C GLU A 281 1.82 -14.17 -14.59
N GLU A 282 1.23 -15.17 -13.94
CA GLU A 282 -0.17 -15.56 -14.13
C GLU A 282 -1.14 -14.40 -13.87
N VAL A 283 -0.89 -13.58 -12.86
CA VAL A 283 -1.70 -12.38 -12.58
C VAL A 283 -1.67 -11.42 -13.78
N ILE A 284 -0.49 -11.15 -14.34
CA ILE A 284 -0.36 -10.27 -15.51
C ILE A 284 -1.10 -10.86 -16.71
N GLU A 285 -0.87 -12.14 -17.02
CA GLU A 285 -1.56 -12.82 -18.12
C GLU A 285 -3.08 -12.75 -17.98
N ARG A 286 -3.61 -12.99 -16.80
CA ARG A 286 -5.06 -12.91 -16.55
C ARG A 286 -5.62 -11.49 -16.73
N PHE A 287 -4.86 -10.45 -16.37
CA PHE A 287 -5.25 -9.06 -16.63
C PHE A 287 -5.21 -8.74 -18.12
N GLU A 288 -4.17 -9.16 -18.85
CA GLU A 288 -4.02 -8.83 -20.27
C GLU A 288 -5.02 -9.58 -21.17
N ASN A 289 -5.51 -10.75 -20.74
CA ASN A 289 -6.50 -11.57 -21.48
C ASN A 289 -7.96 -11.13 -21.26
N LEU A 290 -8.22 -10.09 -20.48
CA LEU A 290 -9.54 -9.48 -20.28
C LEU A 290 -9.64 -8.11 -20.96
#